data_07f7402fa242803c562097f44b7ee2e1
#
_entry.id   07f7402fa242803c562097f44b7ee2e1
#
_cell.length_a   1.000
_cell.length_b   1.000
_cell.length_c   1.000
_cell.angle_alpha   90.00
_cell.angle_beta   90.00
_cell.angle_gamma   90.00
#
_symmetry.space_group_name_H-M   'P 1'
#
loop_
_entity.id
_entity.type
_entity.pdbx_description
1 polymer ?
#
loop_
_entity_poly.entity_id
_entity_poly.type
_entity_poly.pdbx_seq_one_letter_code
_entity_poly.pdbx_strand_id
1 'polypeptide(L)'
;MTFSLIARCTTSGQFGMVISSSSPAVAARCAHVRASVGVVASQNITDPALGPAVLGAMAEGATAEQAVAALSGRAFIDYRQVLALGAAGAPAIHSGAQVLGVWAEALGPHSAAGGNLLANDAVPQAMVASFEAAQGHLGDRLIAALQAG
;
A
#
# COMPACT_ATOMS: atom_id res chain seq x y z
N MET A 1 3.87 -8.18 -13.19
CA MET A 1 3.10 -8.50 -11.98
C MET A 1 3.69 -7.74 -10.81
N THR A 2 2.86 -7.10 -10.00
CA THR A 2 3.26 -6.52 -8.72
C THR A 2 2.10 -6.65 -7.74
N PHE A 3 2.36 -7.06 -6.51
CA PHE A 3 1.42 -6.98 -5.41
C PHE A 3 2.14 -6.56 -4.13
N SER A 4 1.46 -5.82 -3.29
CA SER A 4 2.01 -5.27 -2.05
C SER A 4 0.96 -5.19 -0.96
N LEU A 5 1.42 -5.17 0.29
CA LEU A 5 0.62 -4.88 1.45
C LEU A 5 1.37 -3.89 2.34
N ILE A 6 0.66 -2.85 2.76
CA ILE A 6 1.10 -1.91 3.80
C ILE A 6 0.36 -2.18 5.09
N ALA A 7 1.02 -1.99 6.24
CA ALA A 7 0.39 -2.27 7.53
C ALA A 7 0.93 -1.40 8.66
N ARG A 8 0.12 -1.31 9.73
CA ARG A 8 0.44 -0.72 11.01
C ARG A 8 0.26 -1.75 12.12
N CYS A 9 1.25 -1.86 13.00
CA CYS A 9 1.11 -2.59 14.25
C CYS A 9 0.47 -1.69 15.31
N THR A 10 -0.71 -2.05 15.80
CA THR A 10 -1.44 -1.25 16.80
C THR A 10 -0.79 -1.26 18.18
N THR A 11 -0.01 -2.30 18.49
CA THR A 11 0.67 -2.44 19.79
C THR A 11 1.96 -1.63 19.84
N SER A 12 2.78 -1.68 18.77
CA SER A 12 4.10 -1.01 18.75
C SER A 12 4.12 0.32 18.03
N GLY A 13 3.07 0.66 17.25
CA GLY A 13 3.03 1.84 16.38
C GLY A 13 3.92 1.75 15.14
N GLN A 14 4.56 0.60 14.91
CA GLN A 14 5.41 0.39 13.75
C GLN A 14 4.61 0.35 12.46
N PHE A 15 5.19 0.90 11.40
CA PHE A 15 4.71 0.74 10.03
C PHE A 15 5.62 -0.19 9.26
N GLY A 16 5.04 -0.91 8.31
CA GLY A 16 5.79 -1.76 7.42
C GLY A 16 5.06 -2.04 6.13
N MET A 17 5.78 -2.58 5.17
CA MET A 17 5.21 -3.09 3.94
C MET A 17 6.00 -4.26 3.38
N VAL A 18 5.32 -5.04 2.56
CA VAL A 18 5.91 -6.08 1.72
C VAL A 18 5.47 -5.86 0.28
N ILE A 19 6.34 -6.22 -0.64
CA ILE A 19 6.07 -6.11 -2.07
C ILE A 19 6.79 -7.23 -2.84
N SER A 20 6.08 -7.84 -3.78
CA SER A 20 6.63 -8.77 -4.78
C SER A 20 6.40 -8.20 -6.17
N SER A 21 7.40 -8.30 -7.03
CA SER A 21 7.31 -7.78 -8.40
C SER A 21 8.28 -8.50 -9.34
N SER A 22 7.90 -8.58 -10.61
CA SER A 22 8.81 -8.95 -11.70
C SER A 22 9.77 -7.82 -12.09
N SER A 23 9.57 -6.60 -11.55
CA SER A 23 10.49 -5.47 -11.78
C SER A 23 11.67 -5.52 -10.80
N PRO A 24 12.92 -5.34 -11.26
CA PRO A 24 14.08 -5.30 -10.37
C PRO A 24 14.03 -4.11 -9.41
N ALA A 25 14.52 -4.32 -8.19
CA ALA A 25 14.65 -3.30 -7.14
C ALA A 25 13.36 -2.49 -6.87
N VAL A 26 12.19 -3.15 -6.94
CA VAL A 26 10.88 -2.50 -6.87
C VAL A 26 10.70 -1.65 -5.61
N ALA A 27 11.15 -2.14 -4.45
CA ALA A 27 11.01 -1.44 -3.18
C ALA A 27 11.72 -0.07 -3.16
N ALA A 28 12.81 0.08 -3.90
CA ALA A 28 13.56 1.34 -3.96
C ALA A 28 12.76 2.54 -4.51
N ARG A 29 11.66 2.28 -5.22
CA ARG A 29 10.82 3.33 -5.81
C ARG A 29 9.34 3.26 -5.41
N CYS A 30 8.92 2.16 -4.80
CA CYS A 30 7.51 1.94 -4.43
C CYS A 30 7.26 2.09 -2.93
N ALA A 31 8.28 1.86 -2.09
CA ALA A 31 8.15 1.79 -0.65
C ALA A 31 8.52 3.10 0.03
N HIS A 32 7.57 3.68 0.76
CA HIS A 32 7.77 4.93 1.48
C HIS A 32 7.23 4.80 2.90
N VAL A 33 8.09 5.03 3.89
CA VAL A 33 7.71 4.98 5.32
C VAL A 33 8.29 6.20 6.02
N ARG A 34 7.48 6.82 6.88
CA ARG A 34 7.92 7.91 7.77
C ARG A 34 7.45 7.62 9.19
N ALA A 35 8.41 7.53 10.11
CA ALA A 35 8.11 7.28 11.52
C ALA A 35 7.08 8.29 12.06
N SER A 36 6.16 7.82 12.87
CA SER A 36 5.06 8.58 13.47
C SER A 36 4.05 9.19 12.50
N VAL A 37 4.24 9.04 11.18
CA VAL A 37 3.35 9.57 10.13
C VAL A 37 2.59 8.44 9.44
N GLY A 38 3.28 7.50 8.81
CA GLY A 38 2.60 6.45 8.06
C GLY A 38 3.48 5.68 7.08
N VAL A 39 2.81 4.88 6.27
CA VAL A 39 3.38 4.07 5.20
C VAL A 39 2.57 4.24 3.92
N VAL A 40 3.26 4.34 2.79
CA VAL A 40 2.68 4.49 1.45
C VAL A 40 3.37 3.55 0.47
N ALA A 41 2.58 2.87 -0.36
CA ALA A 41 3.05 2.17 -1.54
C ALA A 41 2.59 2.92 -2.79
N SER A 42 3.50 3.17 -3.74
CA SER A 42 3.18 3.74 -5.06
C SER A 42 3.65 2.76 -6.13
N GLN A 43 2.74 2.19 -6.89
CA GLN A 43 3.01 1.09 -7.82
C GLN A 43 2.21 1.18 -9.12
N ASN A 44 2.29 0.15 -9.95
CA ASN A 44 1.89 0.05 -11.35
C ASN A 44 2.89 0.81 -12.24
N ILE A 45 2.49 1.82 -13.00
CA ILE A 45 3.44 2.73 -13.66
C ILE A 45 3.89 3.74 -12.60
N THR A 46 4.97 3.43 -11.91
CA THR A 46 5.37 4.09 -10.66
C THR A 46 5.81 5.52 -10.86
N ASP A 47 5.31 6.41 -10.00
CA ASP A 47 5.88 7.74 -9.77
C ASP A 47 6.38 7.81 -8.32
N PRO A 48 7.71 7.79 -8.09
CA PRO A 48 8.27 7.83 -6.75
C PRO A 48 7.95 9.11 -5.96
N ALA A 49 7.54 10.19 -6.62
CA ALA A 49 7.18 11.44 -5.96
C ALA A 49 5.84 11.36 -5.21
N LEU A 50 4.96 10.41 -5.57
CA LEU A 50 3.63 10.28 -4.93
C LEU A 50 3.73 9.84 -3.47
N GLY A 51 4.64 8.92 -3.15
CA GLY A 51 4.84 8.47 -1.77
C GLY A 51 5.19 9.61 -0.80
N PRO A 52 6.27 10.37 -1.06
CA PRO A 52 6.61 11.55 -0.25
C PRO A 52 5.49 12.61 -0.20
N ALA A 53 4.77 12.84 -1.30
CA ALA A 53 3.67 13.79 -1.32
C ALA A 53 2.52 13.38 -0.38
N VAL A 54 2.11 12.11 -0.42
CA VAL A 54 1.06 11.57 0.49
C VAL A 54 1.53 11.60 1.94
N LEU A 55 2.77 11.16 2.22
CA LEU A 55 3.36 11.24 3.57
C LEU A 55 3.47 12.69 4.06
N GLY A 56 3.79 13.64 3.18
CA GLY A 56 3.81 15.06 3.50
C GLY A 56 2.45 15.57 3.95
N ALA A 57 1.40 15.31 3.18
CA ALA A 57 0.03 15.70 3.52
C ALA A 57 -0.43 15.07 4.85
N MET A 58 -0.12 13.78 5.08
CA MET A 58 -0.45 13.12 6.35
C MET A 58 0.34 13.72 7.53
N ALA A 59 1.58 14.15 7.33
CA ALA A 59 2.36 14.83 8.36
C ALA A 59 1.81 16.22 8.72
N GLU A 60 1.09 16.85 7.80
CA GLU A 60 0.37 18.12 8.00
C GLU A 60 -1.05 17.92 8.57
N GLY A 61 -1.42 16.67 8.87
CA GLY A 61 -2.68 16.33 9.56
C GLY A 61 -3.80 15.80 8.65
N ALA A 62 -3.56 15.61 7.35
CA ALA A 62 -4.55 14.96 6.49
C ALA A 62 -4.72 13.47 6.86
N THR A 63 -5.94 12.95 6.74
CA THR A 63 -6.15 11.48 6.77
C THR A 63 -5.55 10.83 5.55
N ALA A 64 -5.34 9.50 5.60
CA ALA A 64 -4.87 8.75 4.42
C ALA A 64 -5.80 8.94 3.21
N GLU A 65 -7.12 8.94 3.44
CA GLU A 65 -8.14 9.20 2.42
C GLU A 65 -7.99 10.58 1.78
N GLN A 66 -7.88 11.64 2.60
CA GLN A 66 -7.67 13.01 2.12
C GLN A 66 -6.37 13.16 1.34
N ALA A 67 -5.29 12.57 1.84
CA ALA A 67 -3.97 12.63 1.20
C ALA A 67 -3.96 11.89 -0.16
N VAL A 68 -4.64 10.76 -0.27
CA VAL A 68 -4.80 10.02 -1.52
C VAL A 68 -5.73 10.77 -2.49
N ALA A 69 -6.85 11.30 -2.01
CA ALA A 69 -7.78 12.10 -2.82
C ALA A 69 -7.12 13.36 -3.41
N ALA A 70 -6.17 13.97 -2.70
CA ALA A 70 -5.40 15.13 -3.16
C ALA A 70 -4.49 14.83 -4.37
N LEU A 71 -4.31 13.55 -4.73
CA LEU A 71 -3.60 13.16 -5.95
C LEU A 71 -4.43 13.36 -7.22
N SER A 72 -5.75 13.59 -7.08
CA SER A 72 -6.65 13.88 -8.20
C SER A 72 -6.10 15.04 -9.04
N GLY A 73 -6.11 14.88 -10.36
CA GLY A 73 -5.59 15.87 -11.30
C GLY A 73 -4.07 15.81 -11.53
N ARG A 74 -3.32 14.97 -10.83
CA ARG A 74 -1.91 14.75 -11.17
C ARG A 74 -1.78 14.01 -12.50
N ALA A 75 -0.75 14.36 -13.25
CA ALA A 75 -0.46 13.73 -14.54
C ALA A 75 -0.35 12.21 -14.40
N PHE A 76 -1.01 11.48 -15.27
CA PHE A 76 -1.00 10.03 -15.35
C PHE A 76 -1.53 9.31 -14.09
N ILE A 77 -2.32 9.98 -13.26
CA ILE A 77 -2.87 9.37 -12.03
C ILE A 77 -3.69 8.10 -12.33
N ASP A 78 -4.35 8.05 -13.48
CA ASP A 78 -5.13 6.88 -13.93
C ASP A 78 -4.28 5.62 -14.14
N TYR A 79 -2.97 5.76 -14.29
CA TYR A 79 -2.03 4.64 -14.41
C TYR A 79 -1.38 4.25 -13.07
N ARG A 80 -1.76 4.88 -11.96
CA ARG A 80 -1.13 4.68 -10.66
C ARG A 80 -2.01 3.82 -9.76
N GLN A 81 -1.34 3.08 -8.89
CA GLN A 81 -1.98 2.42 -7.76
C GLN A 81 -1.23 2.85 -6.50
N VAL A 82 -1.93 3.56 -5.60
CA VAL A 82 -1.34 4.16 -4.39
C VAL A 82 -2.10 3.69 -3.17
N LEU A 83 -1.38 3.10 -2.22
CA LEU A 83 -1.91 2.65 -0.95
C LEU A 83 -1.34 3.55 0.15
N ALA A 84 -2.16 3.99 1.10
CA ALA A 84 -1.72 4.84 2.20
C ALA A 84 -2.34 4.40 3.53
N LEU A 85 -1.55 4.45 4.61
CA LEU A 85 -2.01 4.19 5.97
C LEU A 85 -1.27 5.11 6.94
N GLY A 86 -2.02 5.91 7.68
CA GLY A 86 -1.49 6.86 8.66
C GLY A 86 -1.33 6.26 10.07
N ALA A 87 -0.79 7.08 10.98
CA ALA A 87 -0.67 6.73 12.40
C ALA A 87 -2.04 6.54 13.08
N ALA A 88 -3.07 7.17 12.56
CA ALA A 88 -4.46 7.02 12.97
C ALA A 88 -5.37 6.85 11.75
N GLY A 89 -6.60 6.43 11.98
CA GLY A 89 -7.61 6.29 10.95
C GLY A 89 -7.48 5.01 10.11
N ALA A 90 -8.34 4.91 9.11
CA ALA A 90 -8.40 3.80 8.17
C ALA A 90 -7.36 3.96 7.05
N PRO A 91 -6.92 2.86 6.42
CA PRO A 91 -6.14 2.92 5.19
C PRO A 91 -6.99 3.43 4.02
N ALA A 92 -6.31 3.93 2.98
CA ALA A 92 -6.93 4.35 1.73
C ALA A 92 -6.14 3.83 0.52
N ILE A 93 -6.85 3.58 -0.57
CA ILE A 93 -6.27 3.13 -1.84
C ILE A 93 -6.82 4.01 -2.97
N HIS A 94 -5.95 4.34 -3.91
CA HIS A 94 -6.30 4.81 -5.24
C HIS A 94 -5.82 3.78 -6.26
N SER A 95 -6.73 3.24 -7.05
CA SER A 95 -6.40 2.46 -8.23
C SER A 95 -6.99 3.17 -9.44
N GLY A 96 -6.13 3.70 -10.30
CA GLY A 96 -6.56 4.44 -11.49
C GLY A 96 -7.21 3.53 -12.54
N ALA A 97 -8.02 4.11 -13.41
CA ALA A 97 -8.80 3.38 -14.44
C ALA A 97 -7.92 2.66 -15.48
N GLN A 98 -6.64 3.00 -15.56
CA GLN A 98 -5.66 2.43 -16.49
C GLN A 98 -4.62 1.54 -15.78
N VAL A 99 -4.93 1.00 -14.59
CA VAL A 99 -4.10 0.00 -13.92
C VAL A 99 -4.04 -1.27 -14.77
N LEU A 100 -2.83 -1.83 -14.93
CA LEU A 100 -2.54 -2.84 -15.94
C LEU A 100 -3.02 -4.25 -15.57
N GLY A 101 -3.58 -4.94 -16.55
CA GLY A 101 -3.97 -6.36 -16.47
C GLY A 101 -5.06 -6.63 -15.46
N VAL A 102 -5.09 -7.83 -14.89
CA VAL A 102 -5.94 -8.13 -13.73
C VAL A 102 -5.39 -7.36 -12.54
N TRP A 103 -6.19 -6.50 -11.95
CA TRP A 103 -5.84 -5.74 -10.78
C TRP A 103 -6.93 -5.86 -9.71
N ALA A 104 -6.54 -5.73 -8.47
CA ALA A 104 -7.46 -5.74 -7.33
C ALA A 104 -6.86 -4.97 -6.16
N GLU A 105 -7.72 -4.69 -5.17
CA GLU A 105 -7.36 -4.06 -3.91
C GLU A 105 -8.19 -4.64 -2.77
N ALA A 106 -7.65 -4.56 -1.55
CA ALA A 106 -8.34 -4.98 -0.34
C ALA A 106 -7.94 -4.08 0.83
N LEU A 107 -8.90 -3.78 1.69
CA LEU A 107 -8.72 -2.99 2.90
C LEU A 107 -8.98 -3.87 4.13
N GLY A 108 -8.07 -3.80 5.10
CA GLY A 108 -8.26 -4.31 6.45
C GLY A 108 -8.31 -3.16 7.46
N PRO A 109 -8.57 -3.44 8.75
CA PRO A 109 -8.60 -2.41 9.79
C PRO A 109 -7.28 -1.66 9.94
N HIS A 110 -6.15 -2.36 9.74
CA HIS A 110 -4.79 -1.83 9.95
C HIS A 110 -3.84 -2.20 8.81
N SER A 111 -4.39 -2.57 7.67
CA SER A 111 -3.64 -2.97 6.48
C SER A 111 -4.37 -2.62 5.20
N ALA A 112 -3.63 -2.49 4.12
CA ALA A 112 -4.19 -2.38 2.77
C ALA A 112 -3.29 -3.13 1.79
N ALA A 113 -3.89 -3.85 0.87
CA ALA A 113 -3.18 -4.56 -0.19
C ALA A 113 -3.69 -4.15 -1.56
N GLY A 114 -2.80 -4.15 -2.53
CA GLY A 114 -3.13 -3.89 -3.92
C GLY A 114 -2.18 -4.62 -4.85
N GLY A 115 -2.64 -4.87 -6.06
CA GLY A 115 -1.82 -5.53 -7.06
C GLY A 115 -2.29 -5.28 -8.49
N ASN A 116 -1.37 -5.49 -9.42
CA ASN A 116 -1.58 -5.32 -10.85
C ASN A 116 -0.86 -6.41 -11.64
N LEU A 117 -1.36 -6.71 -12.83
CA LEU A 117 -0.92 -7.84 -13.65
C LEU A 117 -0.98 -9.16 -12.84
N LEU A 118 -1.98 -9.30 -12.00
CA LEU A 118 -2.18 -10.43 -11.10
C LEU A 118 -2.56 -11.71 -11.88
N ALA A 119 -2.31 -12.87 -11.26
CA ALA A 119 -2.82 -14.15 -11.75
C ALA A 119 -4.35 -14.25 -11.59
N ASN A 120 -4.88 -13.65 -10.51
CA ASN A 120 -6.31 -13.53 -10.23
C ASN A 120 -6.55 -12.35 -9.26
N ASP A 121 -7.81 -11.95 -9.09
CA ASP A 121 -8.22 -10.81 -8.28
C ASP A 121 -8.31 -11.11 -6.76
N ALA A 122 -8.18 -12.35 -6.35
CA ALA A 122 -8.24 -12.73 -4.93
C ALA A 122 -6.93 -12.46 -4.16
N VAL A 123 -5.82 -12.19 -4.84
CA VAL A 123 -4.49 -11.99 -4.23
C VAL A 123 -4.50 -10.94 -3.12
N PRO A 124 -4.96 -9.69 -3.30
CA PRO A 124 -4.94 -8.70 -2.23
C PRO A 124 -5.81 -9.08 -1.04
N GLN A 125 -6.95 -9.71 -1.27
CA GLN A 125 -7.83 -10.18 -0.20
C GLN A 125 -7.18 -11.28 0.64
N ALA A 126 -6.50 -12.23 0.00
CA ALA A 126 -5.75 -13.28 0.71
C ALA A 126 -4.62 -12.69 1.56
N MET A 127 -3.90 -11.69 1.05
CA MET A 127 -2.85 -10.99 1.78
C MET A 127 -3.39 -10.29 3.04
N VAL A 128 -4.49 -9.53 2.93
CA VAL A 128 -5.13 -8.86 4.05
C VAL A 128 -5.61 -9.87 5.08
N ALA A 129 -6.32 -10.91 4.66
CA ALA A 129 -6.82 -11.95 5.56
C ALA A 129 -5.69 -12.65 6.33
N SER A 130 -4.58 -12.99 5.66
CA SER A 130 -3.40 -13.58 6.28
C SER A 130 -2.76 -12.63 7.29
N PHE A 131 -2.59 -11.34 6.94
CA PHE A 131 -2.01 -10.34 7.83
C PHE A 131 -2.85 -10.15 9.11
N GLU A 132 -4.17 -10.02 8.97
CA GLU A 132 -5.06 -9.76 10.11
C GLU A 132 -5.20 -10.99 11.03
N ALA A 133 -5.10 -12.21 10.50
CA ALA A 133 -5.11 -13.44 11.27
C ALA A 133 -3.77 -13.72 12.00
N ALA A 134 -2.65 -13.24 11.44
CA ALA A 134 -1.32 -13.52 11.98
C ALA A 134 -1.06 -12.74 13.28
N GLN A 135 -0.31 -13.40 14.18
CA GLN A 135 0.11 -12.84 15.47
C GLN A 135 1.63 -12.67 15.51
N GLY A 136 2.13 -11.86 16.45
CA GLY A 136 3.56 -11.68 16.68
C GLY A 136 4.14 -10.42 16.06
N HIS A 137 5.43 -10.46 15.74
CA HIS A 137 6.15 -9.29 15.22
C HIS A 137 5.62 -8.85 13.85
N LEU A 138 5.56 -7.52 13.63
CA LEU A 138 5.04 -6.95 12.37
C LEU A 138 5.71 -7.56 11.13
N GLY A 139 7.03 -7.76 11.17
CA GLY A 139 7.79 -8.33 10.06
C GLY A 139 7.33 -9.75 9.69
N ASP A 140 7.10 -10.61 10.70
CA ASP A 140 6.64 -11.98 10.47
C ASP A 140 5.23 -12.01 9.88
N ARG A 141 4.35 -11.14 10.37
CA ARG A 141 2.98 -10.97 9.84
C ARG A 141 2.99 -10.50 8.39
N LEU A 142 3.88 -9.56 8.07
CA LEU A 142 4.06 -9.07 6.69
C LEU A 142 4.58 -10.18 5.76
N ILE A 143 5.52 -11.00 6.21
CA ILE A 143 6.02 -12.15 5.43
C ILE A 143 4.90 -13.18 5.21
N ALA A 144 4.10 -13.50 6.24
CA ALA A 144 2.95 -14.39 6.10
C ALA A 144 1.95 -13.86 5.05
N ALA A 145 1.66 -12.55 5.07
CA ALA A 145 0.81 -11.92 4.06
C ALA A 145 1.41 -12.02 2.65
N LEU A 146 2.71 -11.80 2.49
CA LEU A 146 3.38 -11.91 1.19
C LEU A 146 3.31 -13.34 0.62
N GLN A 147 3.40 -14.35 1.48
CA GLN A 147 3.32 -15.77 1.09
C GLN A 147 1.90 -16.20 0.71
N ALA A 148 0.87 -15.48 1.17
CA ALA A 148 -0.51 -15.76 0.85
C ALA A 148 -0.95 -15.19 -0.51
N GLY A 149 -0.18 -14.24 -1.05
CA GLY A 149 -0.37 -13.66 -2.38
C GLY A 149 0.45 -14.37 -3.44
#